data_d2a8828456253be2b45370f0e66f94e0
#
_entry.id   d2a8828456253be2b45370f0e66f94e0
#
_cell.length_a   1.000
_cell.length_b   1.000
_cell.length_c   1.000
_cell.angle_alpha   90.00
_cell.angle_beta   90.00
_cell.angle_gamma   90.00
#
_symmetry.space_group_name_H-M   'P 1'
#
loop_
_entity.id
_entity.type
_entity.pdbx_description
1 polymer ?
#
loop_
_entity_poly.entity_id
_entity_poly.type
_entity_poly.pdbx_seq_one_letter_code
_entity_poly.pdbx_strand_id
1 'polypeptide(L)'
;LVQTEASIYKPLETYQQLFIRITVLSIMLTLLICFYISKRFTIPLQKLTRATEKITIDRVLDEKKVNLTSADSNIKELSILCESVRTMYDKLRSTSREILLLRNEETRAKLQATQSLINPHFLYNSLTNISVMAEEQMNDDIVRMCQALCIYFRYISSSGEMMVTLEKELRHTQSYLTCMQMRYTEELEYTLSIPPDAKEILIPKLIAQPLVENAFKYAFVKCPPWNLSITAWVKDGFWYLCIKDNAGTMTDEKKEEILSLYEHLDLDEELKSMKIGGMGLKNVYLRLKLLYGDDAVFQI
;
A
#
# COMPACT_ATOMS: atom_id res chain seq x y z
N LEU A 1 -87.96 54.09 39.34
CA LEU A 1 -86.83 53.20 39.61
C LEU A 1 -85.60 53.75 38.92
N VAL A 2 -84.85 54.67 39.66
CA VAL A 2 -83.53 55.13 39.22
C VAL A 2 -82.53 54.17 39.81
N GLN A 3 -82.03 53.21 39.02
CA GLN A 3 -80.85 52.48 39.42
C GLN A 3 -79.61 53.43 39.31
N THR A 4 -78.95 53.65 40.41
CA THR A 4 -77.79 54.47 40.41
C THR A 4 -76.67 53.84 39.53
N GLU A 5 -76.05 54.63 38.60
CA GLU A 5 -74.99 54.24 37.74
C GLU A 5 -73.88 53.40 38.39
N ALA A 6 -73.61 53.68 39.68
CA ALA A 6 -72.68 52.91 40.51
C ALA A 6 -72.96 51.42 40.66
N SER A 7 -74.24 50.96 40.50
CA SER A 7 -74.64 49.55 40.65
C SER A 7 -74.33 48.74 39.38
N ILE A 8 -74.18 49.43 38.26
CA ILE A 8 -73.91 48.79 36.95
C ILE A 8 -72.40 48.70 36.71
N TYR A 9 -71.64 49.72 37.12
CA TYR A 9 -70.18 49.78 36.91
C TYR A 9 -69.37 48.93 37.88
N LYS A 10 -69.75 48.70 39.08
CA LYS A 10 -69.04 47.86 40.06
C LYS A 10 -68.81 46.41 39.60
N PRO A 11 -69.79 45.69 39.06
CA PRO A 11 -69.54 44.34 38.53
C PRO A 11 -68.59 44.37 37.33
N LEU A 12 -68.68 45.41 36.47
CA LEU A 12 -67.83 45.52 35.28
C LEU A 12 -66.32 45.70 35.63
N GLU A 13 -65.99 46.53 36.63
CA GLU A 13 -64.62 46.68 37.16
C GLU A 13 -64.11 45.35 37.75
N THR A 14 -64.98 44.59 38.44
CA THR A 14 -64.58 43.32 39.02
C THR A 14 -64.24 42.28 37.91
N TYR A 15 -65.04 42.24 36.84
CA TYR A 15 -64.76 41.39 35.70
C TYR A 15 -63.50 41.80 34.92
N GLN A 16 -63.24 43.11 34.77
CA GLN A 16 -62.01 43.61 34.14
C GLN A 16 -60.77 43.21 34.95
N GLN A 17 -60.82 43.40 36.29
CA GLN A 17 -59.71 42.98 37.15
C GLN A 17 -59.49 41.48 37.17
N LEU A 18 -60.56 40.66 37.14
CA LEU A 18 -60.47 39.22 37.02
C LEU A 18 -59.84 38.81 35.69
N PHE A 19 -60.26 39.44 34.60
CA PHE A 19 -59.71 39.17 33.23
C PHE A 19 -58.23 39.50 33.17
N ILE A 20 -57.82 40.67 33.70
CA ILE A 20 -56.41 41.08 33.75
C ILE A 20 -55.59 40.06 34.55
N ARG A 21 -56.08 39.62 35.73
CA ARG A 21 -55.38 38.62 36.57
C ARG A 21 -55.23 37.27 35.83
N ILE A 22 -56.24 36.79 35.15
CA ILE A 22 -56.21 35.54 34.39
C ILE A 22 -55.21 35.66 33.23
N THR A 23 -55.20 36.82 32.53
CA THR A 23 -54.32 37.05 31.41
C THR A 23 -52.84 37.12 31.89
N VAL A 24 -52.56 37.79 32.98
CA VAL A 24 -51.19 37.87 33.58
C VAL A 24 -50.75 36.46 34.03
N LEU A 25 -51.65 35.69 34.67
CA LEU A 25 -51.35 34.34 35.12
C LEU A 25 -51.06 33.43 33.93
N SER A 26 -51.83 33.52 32.84
CA SER A 26 -51.64 32.76 31.59
C SER A 26 -50.29 33.09 30.95
N ILE A 27 -49.92 34.38 30.86
CA ILE A 27 -48.65 34.80 30.30
C ILE A 27 -47.50 34.24 31.17
N MET A 28 -47.59 34.33 32.47
CA MET A 28 -46.58 33.84 33.40
C MET A 28 -46.40 32.31 33.27
N LEU A 29 -47.51 31.57 33.16
CA LEU A 29 -47.50 30.13 32.95
C LEU A 29 -46.85 29.76 31.62
N THR A 30 -47.19 30.47 30.54
CA THR A 30 -46.59 30.26 29.21
C THR A 30 -45.07 30.50 29.24
N LEU A 31 -44.61 31.54 29.89
CA LEU A 31 -43.18 31.84 30.05
C LEU A 31 -42.46 30.73 30.84
N LEU A 32 -43.06 30.22 31.90
CA LEU A 32 -42.53 29.10 32.68
C LEU A 32 -42.42 27.81 31.83
N ILE A 33 -43.43 27.51 31.04
CA ILE A 33 -43.43 26.35 30.13
C ILE A 33 -42.35 26.53 29.08
N CYS A 34 -42.23 27.67 28.43
CA CYS A 34 -41.20 27.96 27.46
C CYS A 34 -39.79 27.86 28.06
N PHE A 35 -39.58 28.40 29.27
CA PHE A 35 -38.31 28.26 29.97
C PHE A 35 -37.97 26.81 30.29
N TYR A 36 -38.94 26.02 30.73
CA TYR A 36 -38.81 24.60 31.03
C TYR A 36 -38.44 23.81 29.78
N ILE A 37 -39.15 24.02 28.66
CA ILE A 37 -38.88 23.36 27.37
C ILE A 37 -37.46 23.74 26.86
N SER A 38 -37.11 25.03 26.88
CA SER A 38 -35.80 25.53 26.47
C SER A 38 -34.68 24.85 27.23
N LYS A 39 -34.77 24.79 28.55
CA LYS A 39 -33.75 24.18 29.42
C LYS A 39 -33.67 22.66 29.23
N ARG A 40 -34.78 22.01 28.96
CA ARG A 40 -34.87 20.55 28.93
C ARG A 40 -34.55 19.94 27.55
N PHE A 41 -34.86 20.65 26.48
CA PHE A 41 -34.66 20.18 25.08
C PHE A 41 -33.68 21.00 24.28
N THR A 42 -33.85 22.31 24.22
CA THR A 42 -33.08 23.17 23.32
C THR A 42 -31.60 23.21 23.66
N ILE A 43 -31.27 23.38 24.96
CA ILE A 43 -29.88 23.49 25.40
C ILE A 43 -29.11 22.19 25.19
N PRO A 44 -29.61 21.00 25.56
CA PRO A 44 -28.92 19.73 25.28
C PRO A 44 -28.73 19.47 23.80
N LEU A 45 -29.75 19.75 22.96
CA LEU A 45 -29.68 19.59 21.50
C LEU A 45 -28.60 20.50 20.89
N GLN A 46 -28.54 21.78 21.29
CA GLN A 46 -27.51 22.70 20.81
C GLN A 46 -26.09 22.25 21.22
N LYS A 47 -25.93 21.68 22.42
CA LYS A 47 -24.64 21.13 22.87
C LYS A 47 -24.24 19.94 21.99
N LEU A 48 -25.17 19.04 21.64
CA LEU A 48 -24.92 17.92 20.78
C LEU A 48 -24.55 18.36 19.36
N THR A 49 -25.31 19.31 18.78
CA THR A 49 -25.02 19.88 17.46
C THR A 49 -23.62 20.51 17.41
N ARG A 50 -23.25 21.32 18.40
CA ARG A 50 -21.93 21.94 18.47
C ARG A 50 -20.81 20.92 18.67
N ALA A 51 -21.09 19.81 19.35
CA ALA A 51 -20.11 18.75 19.52
C ALA A 51 -19.91 17.97 18.21
N THR A 52 -20.98 17.71 17.44
CA THR A 52 -20.89 17.04 16.13
C THR A 52 -20.28 17.91 15.05
N GLU A 53 -20.53 19.23 15.03
CA GLU A 53 -19.87 20.16 14.10
C GLU A 53 -18.34 20.22 14.28
N LYS A 54 -17.86 19.93 15.47
CA LYS A 54 -16.41 19.89 15.76
C LYS A 54 -15.74 18.58 15.38
N ILE A 55 -16.49 17.59 14.92
CA ILE A 55 -15.96 16.31 14.43
C ILE A 55 -15.43 16.52 13.02
N THR A 56 -14.15 16.88 12.92
CA THR A 56 -13.39 16.90 11.67
C THR A 56 -12.46 15.69 11.67
N ILE A 57 -12.12 15.17 10.49
CA ILE A 57 -11.22 14.00 10.34
C ILE A 57 -9.93 14.20 11.14
N ASP A 58 -9.34 15.39 11.11
CA ASP A 58 -8.11 15.70 11.87
C ASP A 58 -8.28 15.59 13.39
N ARG A 59 -9.48 15.88 13.92
CA ARG A 59 -9.77 15.75 15.35
C ARG A 59 -10.19 14.35 15.78
N VAL A 60 -10.68 13.55 14.85
CA VAL A 60 -10.97 12.12 15.09
C VAL A 60 -9.68 11.37 15.36
N LEU A 61 -8.56 11.83 14.78
CA LEU A 61 -7.23 11.24 14.90
C LEU A 61 -6.42 11.77 16.08
N ASP A 62 -6.78 12.97 16.61
CA ASP A 62 -6.12 13.56 17.78
C ASP A 62 -6.50 12.79 19.06
N GLU A 63 -5.54 12.55 19.95
CA GLU A 63 -5.74 11.80 21.20
C GLU A 63 -6.64 12.54 22.22
N LYS A 64 -6.91 13.80 22.00
CA LYS A 64 -7.83 14.58 22.87
C LYS A 64 -9.26 14.08 22.67
N LYS A 65 -9.74 13.31 23.65
CA LYS A 65 -11.15 12.93 23.76
C LYS A 65 -12.04 14.14 23.55
N VAL A 66 -12.82 14.17 22.49
CA VAL A 66 -13.96 15.08 22.39
C VAL A 66 -14.90 14.67 23.53
N ASN A 67 -14.93 15.46 24.59
CA ASN A 67 -15.89 15.26 25.68
C ASN A 67 -17.30 15.52 25.11
N LEU A 68 -17.88 14.48 24.54
CA LEU A 68 -19.32 14.37 24.39
C LEU A 68 -19.86 14.17 25.81
N THR A 69 -19.82 15.25 26.62
CA THR A 69 -20.42 15.24 27.97
C THR A 69 -21.84 14.74 27.79
N SER A 70 -22.14 13.63 28.46
CA SER A 70 -23.49 13.16 28.65
C SER A 70 -24.32 14.38 29.04
N ALA A 71 -25.16 14.84 28.13
CA ALA A 71 -26.25 15.70 28.57
C ALA A 71 -27.08 14.79 29.48
N ASP A 72 -26.89 14.96 30.80
CA ASP A 72 -27.80 14.40 31.81
C ASP A 72 -29.20 14.96 31.53
N SER A 73 -29.80 14.47 30.45
CA SER A 73 -31.19 14.77 30.14
C SER A 73 -32.00 13.62 30.71
N ASN A 74 -32.88 13.97 31.66
CA ASN A 74 -33.89 13.05 32.18
C ASN A 74 -34.87 12.56 31.09
N ILE A 75 -34.56 12.75 29.79
CA ILE A 75 -35.39 12.37 28.64
C ILE A 75 -34.70 11.16 27.99
N LYS A 76 -35.34 10.01 28.09
CA LYS A 76 -34.81 8.72 27.64
C LYS A 76 -34.40 8.73 26.16
N GLU A 77 -35.20 9.36 25.31
CA GLU A 77 -34.96 9.46 23.87
C GLU A 77 -33.69 10.27 23.52
N LEU A 78 -33.47 11.35 24.28
CA LEU A 78 -32.26 12.18 24.07
C LEU A 78 -31.00 11.49 24.58
N SER A 79 -31.10 10.73 25.66
CA SER A 79 -30.01 9.89 26.17
C SER A 79 -29.62 8.81 25.16
N ILE A 80 -30.59 8.12 24.57
CA ILE A 80 -30.37 7.10 23.52
C ILE A 80 -29.70 7.74 22.29
N LEU A 81 -30.15 8.93 21.86
CA LEU A 81 -29.53 9.64 20.74
C LEU A 81 -28.07 10.00 21.01
N CYS A 82 -27.79 10.53 22.19
CA CYS A 82 -26.41 10.87 22.61
C CYS A 82 -25.50 9.64 22.64
N GLU A 83 -26.00 8.51 23.13
CA GLU A 83 -25.26 7.25 23.17
C GLU A 83 -25.01 6.69 21.78
N SER A 84 -26.00 6.74 20.89
CA SER A 84 -25.87 6.34 19.49
C SER A 84 -24.83 7.17 18.74
N VAL A 85 -24.85 8.50 18.91
CA VAL A 85 -23.84 9.39 18.32
C VAL A 85 -22.43 9.10 18.88
N ARG A 86 -22.33 8.84 20.18
CA ARG A 86 -21.07 8.46 20.80
C ARG A 86 -20.51 7.15 20.24
N THR A 87 -21.36 6.12 20.15
CA THR A 87 -20.97 4.82 19.61
C THR A 87 -20.52 4.95 18.14
N MET A 88 -21.24 5.77 17.35
CA MET A 88 -20.88 6.02 15.95
C MET A 88 -19.53 6.76 15.85
N TYR A 89 -19.27 7.74 16.73
CA TYR A 89 -18.00 8.44 16.79
C TYR A 89 -16.84 7.50 17.17
N ASP A 90 -17.00 6.66 18.18
CA ASP A 90 -15.99 5.71 18.62
C ASP A 90 -15.69 4.68 17.53
N LYS A 91 -16.72 4.22 16.81
CA LYS A 91 -16.57 3.32 15.66
C LYS A 91 -15.85 4.00 14.48
N LEU A 92 -16.21 5.24 14.16
CA LEU A 92 -15.55 6.01 13.11
C LEU A 92 -14.06 6.21 13.44
N ARG A 93 -13.75 6.53 14.70
CA ARG A 93 -12.38 6.70 15.19
C ARG A 93 -11.56 5.43 15.07
N SER A 94 -12.09 4.30 15.54
CA SER A 94 -11.39 3.01 15.45
C SER A 94 -11.14 2.60 14.02
N THR A 95 -12.15 2.71 13.13
CA THR A 95 -12.02 2.36 11.71
C THR A 95 -11.04 3.29 10.99
N SER A 96 -11.06 4.60 11.26
CA SER A 96 -10.12 5.54 10.66
C SER A 96 -8.66 5.24 11.07
N ARG A 97 -8.46 4.87 12.33
CA ARG A 97 -7.14 4.48 12.85
C ARG A 97 -6.64 3.18 12.22
N GLU A 98 -7.52 2.21 12.07
CA GLU A 98 -7.20 0.94 11.41
C GLU A 98 -6.82 1.15 9.94
N ILE A 99 -7.57 1.95 9.19
CA ILE A 99 -7.25 2.30 7.79
C ILE A 99 -5.89 2.99 7.67
N LEU A 100 -5.55 3.89 8.60
CA LEU A 100 -4.25 4.56 8.61
C LEU A 100 -3.10 3.60 8.91
N LEU A 101 -3.29 2.67 9.84
CA LEU A 101 -2.29 1.64 10.15
C LEU A 101 -2.06 0.74 8.94
N LEU A 102 -3.13 0.25 8.29
CA LEU A 102 -3.04 -0.57 7.09
C LEU A 102 -2.35 0.17 5.93
N ARG A 103 -2.66 1.45 5.70
CA ARG A 103 -1.97 2.27 4.70
C ARG A 103 -0.49 2.48 5.01
N ASN A 104 -0.15 2.63 6.28
CA ASN A 104 1.25 2.78 6.71
C ASN A 104 2.03 1.46 6.51
N GLU A 105 1.41 0.33 6.81
CA GLU A 105 1.98 -1.00 6.56
C GLU A 105 2.15 -1.26 5.06
N GLU A 106 1.14 -0.94 4.25
CA GLU A 106 1.22 -1.03 2.79
C GLU A 106 2.36 -0.15 2.22
N THR A 107 2.47 1.09 2.70
CA THR A 107 3.53 2.01 2.28
C THR A 107 4.89 1.52 2.71
N ARG A 108 5.03 1.00 3.93
CA ARG A 108 6.27 0.37 4.40
C ARG A 108 6.65 -0.86 3.60
N ALA A 109 5.68 -1.73 3.30
CA ALA A 109 5.90 -2.89 2.46
C ALA A 109 6.36 -2.49 1.05
N LYS A 110 5.73 -1.48 0.44
CA LYS A 110 6.14 -0.92 -0.86
C LYS A 110 7.56 -0.34 -0.81
N LEU A 111 7.92 0.40 0.24
CA LEU A 111 9.27 0.95 0.41
C LEU A 111 10.30 -0.16 0.61
N GLN A 112 10.03 -1.15 1.44
CA GLN A 112 10.90 -2.31 1.60
C GLN A 112 11.06 -3.09 0.31
N ALA A 113 9.96 -3.28 -0.44
CA ALA A 113 9.98 -3.90 -1.75
C ALA A 113 10.93 -3.16 -2.70
N THR A 114 10.82 -1.84 -2.77
CA THR A 114 11.65 -1.01 -3.66
C THR A 114 13.12 -1.03 -3.24
N GLN A 115 13.40 -0.94 -1.94
CA GLN A 115 14.78 -0.99 -1.41
C GLN A 115 15.46 -2.35 -1.61
N SER A 116 14.72 -3.43 -1.58
CA SER A 116 15.26 -4.78 -1.74
C SER A 116 15.45 -5.19 -3.20
N LEU A 117 14.88 -4.45 -4.16
CA LEU A 117 15.12 -4.63 -5.58
C LEU A 117 16.50 -4.12 -6.03
N ILE A 118 17.10 -3.23 -5.26
CA ILE A 118 18.45 -2.74 -5.53
C ILE A 118 19.42 -3.64 -4.78
N ASN A 119 20.23 -4.39 -5.51
CA ASN A 119 21.33 -5.16 -4.94
C ASN A 119 22.47 -4.19 -4.51
N PRO A 120 22.65 -3.93 -3.20
CA PRO A 120 23.65 -2.96 -2.75
C PRO A 120 25.08 -3.37 -3.15
N HIS A 121 25.37 -4.66 -3.14
CA HIS A 121 26.67 -5.18 -3.51
C HIS A 121 26.98 -4.96 -4.99
N PHE A 122 26.00 -5.08 -5.88
CA PHE A 122 26.14 -4.76 -7.29
C PHE A 122 26.47 -3.27 -7.48
N LEU A 123 25.76 -2.38 -6.77
CA LEU A 123 26.00 -0.95 -6.83
C LEU A 123 27.43 -0.59 -6.35
N TYR A 124 27.83 -1.09 -5.19
CA TYR A 124 29.19 -0.84 -4.67
C TYR A 124 30.26 -1.32 -5.63
N ASN A 125 30.15 -2.52 -6.16
CA ASN A 125 31.09 -3.07 -7.12
C ASN A 125 31.16 -2.25 -8.42
N SER A 126 30.02 -1.78 -8.92
CA SER A 126 29.98 -0.94 -10.13
C SER A 126 30.65 0.41 -9.91
N LEU A 127 30.43 1.04 -8.75
CA LEU A 127 31.09 2.30 -8.39
C LEU A 127 32.63 2.12 -8.21
N THR A 128 33.05 1.01 -7.60
CA THR A 128 34.47 0.67 -7.48
C THR A 128 35.12 0.50 -8.85
N ASN A 129 34.45 -0.22 -9.78
CA ASN A 129 34.97 -0.37 -11.15
C ASN A 129 35.09 0.97 -11.89
N ILE A 130 34.06 1.86 -11.73
CA ILE A 130 34.17 3.22 -12.30
C ILE A 130 35.38 3.97 -11.75
N SER A 131 35.69 3.84 -10.45
CA SER A 131 36.84 4.47 -9.85
C SER A 131 38.14 3.94 -10.45
N VAL A 132 38.29 2.63 -10.62
CA VAL A 132 39.46 2.00 -11.25
C VAL A 132 39.60 2.47 -12.71
N MET A 133 38.52 2.45 -13.48
CA MET A 133 38.50 2.94 -14.87
C MET A 133 38.89 4.41 -14.96
N ALA A 134 38.53 5.24 -13.96
CA ALA A 134 38.93 6.65 -13.92
C ALA A 134 40.44 6.83 -13.63
N GLU A 135 41.01 6.02 -12.74
CA GLU A 135 42.46 5.99 -12.49
C GLU A 135 43.23 5.58 -13.73
N GLU A 136 42.69 4.63 -14.50
CA GLU A 136 43.28 4.14 -15.75
C GLU A 136 42.94 5.01 -16.98
N GLN A 137 42.19 6.10 -16.83
CA GLN A 137 41.76 7.03 -17.88
C GLN A 137 40.89 6.39 -18.98
N MET A 138 40.13 5.35 -18.65
CA MET A 138 39.24 4.60 -19.55
C MET A 138 37.88 5.34 -19.71
N ASN A 139 37.89 6.56 -20.25
CA ASN A 139 36.72 7.43 -20.25
C ASN A 139 35.50 6.84 -21.00
N ASP A 140 35.71 6.13 -22.11
CA ASP A 140 34.65 5.54 -22.90
C ASP A 140 33.96 4.40 -22.13
N ASP A 141 34.72 3.61 -21.40
CA ASP A 141 34.17 2.52 -20.56
C ASP A 141 33.42 3.07 -19.35
N ILE A 142 33.86 4.16 -18.75
CA ILE A 142 33.12 4.88 -17.70
C ILE A 142 31.76 5.31 -18.23
N VAL A 143 31.72 5.93 -19.42
CA VAL A 143 30.45 6.37 -20.03
C VAL A 143 29.53 5.18 -20.30
N ARG A 144 30.04 4.08 -20.85
CA ARG A 144 29.27 2.85 -21.10
C ARG A 144 28.74 2.24 -19.81
N MET A 145 29.54 2.15 -18.76
CA MET A 145 29.14 1.65 -17.44
C MET A 145 28.01 2.52 -16.84
N CYS A 146 28.16 3.84 -16.85
CA CYS A 146 27.14 4.77 -16.36
C CYS A 146 25.84 4.65 -17.14
N GLN A 147 25.87 4.52 -18.46
CA GLN A 147 24.69 4.34 -19.28
C GLN A 147 23.98 3.01 -18.95
N ALA A 148 24.73 1.91 -18.83
CA ALA A 148 24.18 0.61 -18.45
C ALA A 148 23.53 0.67 -17.05
N LEU A 149 24.16 1.28 -16.07
CA LEU A 149 23.62 1.48 -14.73
C LEU A 149 22.36 2.36 -14.75
N CYS A 150 22.30 3.40 -15.55
CA CYS A 150 21.11 4.24 -15.71
C CYS A 150 19.92 3.45 -16.25
N ILE A 151 20.13 2.60 -17.26
CA ILE A 151 19.05 1.72 -17.82
C ILE A 151 18.62 0.73 -16.75
N TYR A 152 19.55 0.07 -16.08
CA TYR A 152 19.32 -0.89 -15.02
C TYR A 152 18.44 -0.31 -13.90
N PHE A 153 18.86 0.81 -13.30
CA PHE A 153 18.12 1.41 -12.18
C PHE A 153 16.80 2.03 -12.61
N ARG A 154 16.71 2.61 -13.79
CA ARG A 154 15.43 3.14 -14.32
C ARG A 154 14.39 2.05 -14.48
N TYR A 155 14.77 0.88 -14.94
CA TYR A 155 13.88 -0.25 -15.08
C TYR A 155 13.35 -0.73 -13.71
N ILE A 156 14.22 -0.90 -12.74
CA ILE A 156 13.85 -1.32 -11.38
C ILE A 156 12.92 -0.28 -10.71
N SER A 157 13.25 1.00 -10.87
CA SER A 157 12.51 2.10 -10.23
C SER A 157 11.18 2.43 -10.93
N SER A 158 10.93 1.92 -12.14
CA SER A 158 9.65 2.12 -12.81
C SER A 158 8.56 1.34 -12.09
N SER A 159 7.68 2.07 -11.39
CA SER A 159 6.55 1.54 -10.62
C SER A 159 5.31 1.37 -11.50
N GLY A 160 4.54 0.31 -11.24
CA GLY A 160 3.19 0.13 -11.79
C GLY A 160 3.02 -0.94 -12.85
N GLU A 161 4.06 -1.37 -13.54
CA GLU A 161 3.96 -2.45 -14.53
C GLU A 161 4.29 -3.80 -13.87
N MET A 162 3.30 -4.68 -13.76
CA MET A 162 3.51 -6.07 -13.30
C MET A 162 3.98 -6.98 -14.44
N MET A 163 3.54 -6.70 -15.66
CA MET A 163 3.88 -7.43 -16.89
C MET A 163 4.59 -6.48 -17.85
N VAL A 164 5.62 -6.98 -18.50
CA VAL A 164 6.45 -6.25 -19.47
C VAL A 164 6.70 -7.13 -20.68
N THR A 165 7.10 -6.53 -21.82
CA THR A 165 7.53 -7.32 -22.96
C THR A 165 8.84 -8.04 -22.65
N LEU A 166 9.01 -9.24 -23.20
CA LEU A 166 10.24 -10.01 -23.08
C LEU A 166 11.47 -9.21 -23.55
N GLU A 167 11.33 -8.42 -24.63
CA GLU A 167 12.38 -7.53 -25.10
C GLU A 167 12.79 -6.51 -24.02
N LYS A 168 11.83 -5.91 -23.33
CA LYS A 168 12.09 -4.90 -22.26
C LYS A 168 12.81 -5.55 -21.07
N GLU A 169 12.37 -6.73 -20.66
CA GLU A 169 12.99 -7.51 -19.58
C GLU A 169 14.43 -7.90 -19.93
N LEU A 170 14.67 -8.43 -21.14
CA LEU A 170 16.00 -8.86 -21.54
C LEU A 170 16.95 -7.69 -21.86
N ARG A 171 16.44 -6.52 -22.26
CA ARG A 171 17.24 -5.29 -22.34
C ARG A 171 17.75 -4.86 -20.97
N HIS A 172 16.91 -4.97 -19.94
CA HIS A 172 17.32 -4.73 -18.56
C HIS A 172 18.41 -5.72 -18.11
N THR A 173 18.18 -7.02 -18.36
CA THR A 173 19.16 -8.07 -18.06
C THR A 173 20.48 -7.85 -18.81
N GLN A 174 20.42 -7.42 -20.07
CA GLN A 174 21.60 -7.07 -20.86
C GLN A 174 22.39 -5.90 -20.25
N SER A 175 21.70 -4.89 -19.70
CA SER A 175 22.38 -3.78 -19.02
C SER A 175 23.18 -4.26 -17.81
N TYR A 176 22.61 -5.19 -17.02
CA TYR A 176 23.33 -5.85 -15.93
C TYR A 176 24.54 -6.64 -16.45
N LEU A 177 24.36 -7.46 -17.48
CA LEU A 177 25.44 -8.24 -18.07
C LEU A 177 26.58 -7.37 -18.65
N THR A 178 26.25 -6.22 -19.24
CA THR A 178 27.24 -5.23 -19.68
C THR A 178 28.11 -4.75 -18.52
N CYS A 179 27.50 -4.43 -17.38
CA CYS A 179 28.28 -4.05 -16.19
C CYS A 179 29.16 -5.20 -15.67
N MET A 180 28.63 -6.43 -15.70
CA MET A 180 29.39 -7.62 -15.28
C MET A 180 30.55 -7.93 -16.24
N GLN A 181 30.34 -7.78 -17.54
CA GLN A 181 31.39 -7.98 -18.56
C GLN A 181 32.51 -6.96 -18.42
N MET A 182 32.20 -5.68 -18.12
CA MET A 182 33.21 -4.67 -17.81
C MET A 182 34.00 -4.97 -16.53
N ARG A 183 33.38 -5.71 -15.58
CA ARG A 183 34.03 -6.13 -14.35
C ARG A 183 34.99 -7.32 -14.57
N TYR A 184 34.54 -8.30 -15.36
CA TYR A 184 35.26 -9.56 -15.56
C TYR A 184 36.00 -9.65 -16.90
N THR A 185 35.91 -8.60 -17.71
CA THR A 185 36.62 -8.42 -18.99
C THR A 185 36.52 -9.65 -19.91
N GLU A 186 37.59 -10.25 -20.29
CA GLU A 186 37.68 -11.41 -21.21
C GLU A 186 37.26 -12.73 -20.53
N GLU A 187 37.04 -12.74 -19.21
CA GLU A 187 36.66 -13.95 -18.48
C GLU A 187 35.19 -14.30 -18.62
N LEU A 188 34.35 -13.33 -18.99
CA LEU A 188 32.90 -13.49 -19.13
C LEU A 188 32.45 -13.30 -20.57
N GLU A 189 31.93 -14.36 -21.16
CA GLU A 189 31.20 -14.34 -22.42
C GLU A 189 29.72 -14.62 -22.21
N TYR A 190 28.86 -13.88 -22.90
CA TYR A 190 27.44 -14.20 -22.89
C TYR A 190 26.80 -14.09 -24.27
N THR A 191 25.80 -14.92 -24.50
CA THR A 191 24.96 -14.89 -25.69
C THR A 191 23.51 -14.67 -25.33
N LEU A 192 22.82 -13.81 -26.10
CA LEU A 192 21.42 -13.52 -25.92
C LEU A 192 20.71 -13.72 -27.26
N SER A 193 19.83 -14.69 -27.32
CA SER A 193 19.10 -15.06 -28.54
C SER A 193 17.59 -15.02 -28.30
N ILE A 194 16.93 -14.07 -28.98
CA ILE A 194 15.47 -13.88 -28.91
C ILE A 194 14.96 -13.81 -30.36
N PRO A 195 14.09 -14.73 -30.77
CA PRO A 195 13.47 -14.63 -32.08
C PRO A 195 12.47 -13.46 -32.13
N PRO A 196 12.23 -12.85 -33.28
CA PRO A 196 11.38 -11.65 -33.41
C PRO A 196 9.97 -11.85 -32.89
N ASP A 197 9.39 -13.01 -33.01
CA ASP A 197 8.04 -13.40 -32.57
C ASP A 197 7.90 -13.47 -31.03
N ALA A 198 9.01 -13.68 -30.31
CA ALA A 198 9.02 -13.73 -28.86
C ALA A 198 9.17 -12.36 -28.19
N LYS A 199 9.60 -11.33 -28.91
CA LYS A 199 9.94 -10.02 -28.33
C LYS A 199 8.80 -9.33 -27.62
N GLU A 200 7.60 -9.35 -28.21
CA GLU A 200 6.40 -8.65 -27.74
C GLU A 200 5.60 -9.45 -26.70
N ILE A 201 6.03 -10.63 -26.32
CA ILE A 201 5.34 -11.46 -25.33
C ILE A 201 5.41 -10.76 -23.97
N LEU A 202 4.26 -10.72 -23.30
CA LEU A 202 4.17 -10.19 -21.94
C LEU A 202 4.57 -11.25 -20.92
N ILE A 203 5.58 -10.94 -20.15
CA ILE A 203 6.08 -11.76 -19.03
C ILE A 203 6.10 -10.95 -17.74
N PRO A 204 6.12 -11.59 -16.58
CA PRO A 204 6.26 -10.89 -15.30
C PRO A 204 7.61 -10.15 -15.24
N LYS A 205 7.55 -8.91 -14.81
CA LYS A 205 8.74 -8.06 -14.65
C LYS A 205 9.72 -8.68 -13.65
N LEU A 206 11.02 -8.58 -13.89
CA LEU A 206 12.10 -9.12 -13.04
C LEU A 206 12.04 -10.64 -12.83
N ILE A 207 11.90 -11.39 -13.94
CA ILE A 207 12.00 -12.86 -13.99
C ILE A 207 13.37 -13.31 -14.48
N ALA A 208 13.91 -12.67 -15.51
CA ALA A 208 15.18 -13.08 -16.12
C ALA A 208 16.37 -12.74 -15.25
N GLN A 209 16.41 -11.55 -14.68
CA GLN A 209 17.55 -11.07 -13.91
C GLN A 209 17.90 -11.94 -12.68
N PRO A 210 16.95 -12.35 -11.79
CA PRO A 210 17.29 -13.21 -10.66
C PRO A 210 17.92 -14.54 -11.07
N LEU A 211 17.53 -15.08 -12.22
CA LEU A 211 18.12 -16.31 -12.76
C LEU A 211 19.57 -16.07 -13.20
N VAL A 212 19.83 -14.96 -13.87
CA VAL A 212 21.19 -14.54 -14.27
C VAL A 212 22.05 -14.25 -13.05
N GLU A 213 21.55 -13.49 -12.06
CA GLU A 213 22.28 -13.23 -10.81
C GLU A 213 22.64 -14.52 -10.07
N ASN A 214 21.78 -15.55 -10.16
CA ASN A 214 22.04 -16.84 -9.57
C ASN A 214 23.27 -17.53 -10.19
N ALA A 215 23.47 -17.41 -11.50
CA ALA A 215 24.68 -17.91 -12.18
C ALA A 215 25.94 -17.22 -11.64
N PHE A 216 25.94 -15.89 -11.49
CA PHE A 216 27.10 -15.16 -10.93
C PHE A 216 27.36 -15.51 -9.47
N LYS A 217 26.34 -15.83 -8.70
CA LYS A 217 26.49 -16.14 -7.27
C LYS A 217 26.97 -17.56 -7.01
N TYR A 218 26.55 -18.53 -7.81
CA TYR A 218 26.74 -19.95 -7.50
C TYR A 218 27.53 -20.71 -8.58
N ALA A 219 27.41 -20.32 -9.85
CA ALA A 219 28.06 -20.99 -10.93
C ALA A 219 29.50 -20.48 -11.14
N PHE A 220 29.71 -19.17 -11.09
CA PHE A 220 31.01 -18.54 -11.36
C PHE A 220 31.93 -18.50 -10.14
N VAL A 221 31.86 -19.53 -9.30
CA VAL A 221 32.80 -19.79 -8.21
C VAL A 221 34.06 -20.51 -8.71
N LYS A 222 33.95 -21.23 -9.85
CA LYS A 222 35.06 -21.89 -10.52
C LYS A 222 35.85 -20.93 -11.41
N CYS A 223 37.04 -21.36 -11.82
CA CYS A 223 37.93 -20.58 -12.71
C CYS A 223 37.25 -20.27 -14.05
N PRO A 224 37.49 -19.05 -14.61
CA PRO A 224 37.03 -18.73 -15.97
C PRO A 224 37.67 -19.64 -17.03
N PRO A 225 37.19 -19.65 -18.29
CA PRO A 225 36.20 -18.73 -18.83
C PRO A 225 34.75 -19.07 -18.46
N TRP A 226 33.95 -18.05 -18.15
CA TRP A 226 32.54 -18.19 -17.83
C TRP A 226 31.67 -17.90 -19.06
N ASN A 227 30.83 -18.85 -19.42
CA ASN A 227 29.91 -18.73 -20.54
C ASN A 227 28.46 -18.76 -20.04
N LEU A 228 27.68 -17.75 -20.39
CA LEU A 228 26.27 -17.66 -20.08
C LEU A 228 25.45 -17.57 -21.37
N SER A 229 24.47 -18.43 -21.55
CA SER A 229 23.56 -18.31 -22.68
C SER A 229 22.13 -18.08 -22.19
N ILE A 230 21.49 -17.08 -22.78
CA ILE A 230 20.10 -16.71 -22.52
C ILE A 230 19.36 -16.89 -23.83
N THR A 231 18.41 -17.81 -23.85
CA THR A 231 17.59 -18.08 -25.02
C THR A 231 16.11 -18.03 -24.65
N ALA A 232 15.32 -17.47 -25.54
CA ALA A 232 13.87 -17.47 -25.38
C ALA A 232 13.22 -17.92 -26.70
N TRP A 233 12.08 -18.60 -26.62
CA TRP A 233 11.31 -19.03 -27.79
C TRP A 233 9.83 -19.20 -27.43
N VAL A 234 8.99 -19.33 -28.46
CA VAL A 234 7.56 -19.66 -28.32
C VAL A 234 7.30 -20.99 -28.94
N LYS A 235 6.56 -21.82 -28.27
CA LYS A 235 6.14 -23.14 -28.85
C LYS A 235 4.80 -23.53 -28.22
N ASP A 236 3.86 -24.00 -29.03
CA ASP A 236 2.56 -24.54 -28.62
C ASP A 236 1.74 -23.61 -27.71
N GLY A 237 1.86 -22.27 -27.90
CA GLY A 237 1.18 -21.25 -27.07
C GLY A 237 1.87 -20.91 -25.75
N PHE A 238 2.99 -21.54 -25.45
CA PHE A 238 3.82 -21.27 -24.30
C PHE A 238 5.06 -20.46 -24.68
N TRP A 239 5.50 -19.58 -23.79
CA TRP A 239 6.81 -18.94 -23.89
C TRP A 239 7.81 -19.69 -23.00
N TYR A 240 9.04 -19.74 -23.46
CA TYR A 240 10.15 -20.38 -22.78
C TYR A 240 11.28 -19.38 -22.60
N LEU A 241 11.90 -19.38 -21.43
CA LEU A 241 13.12 -18.65 -21.12
C LEU A 241 14.12 -19.64 -20.52
N CYS A 242 15.23 -19.85 -21.18
CA CYS A 242 16.29 -20.73 -20.74
C CYS A 242 17.57 -19.92 -20.47
N ILE A 243 18.13 -20.08 -19.28
CA ILE A 243 19.40 -19.50 -18.87
C ILE A 243 20.33 -20.65 -18.52
N LYS A 244 21.44 -20.75 -19.24
CA LYS A 244 22.40 -21.84 -19.10
C LYS A 244 23.79 -21.28 -18.86
N ASP A 245 24.47 -21.77 -17.85
CA ASP A 245 25.88 -21.54 -17.59
C ASP A 245 26.74 -22.78 -17.87
N ASN A 246 28.05 -22.60 -17.96
CA ASN A 246 29.01 -23.68 -18.18
C ASN A 246 29.69 -24.20 -16.92
N ALA A 247 29.25 -23.79 -15.71
CA ALA A 247 29.96 -24.10 -14.48
C ALA A 247 29.73 -25.53 -13.98
N GLY A 248 28.56 -26.13 -14.29
CA GLY A 248 28.23 -27.49 -13.85
C GLY A 248 28.33 -27.68 -12.35
N THR A 249 27.97 -26.68 -11.55
CA THR A 249 28.11 -26.70 -10.09
C THR A 249 26.92 -27.37 -9.41
N MET A 250 25.78 -27.50 -10.11
CA MET A 250 24.58 -28.09 -9.56
C MET A 250 24.46 -29.57 -9.93
N THR A 251 24.53 -30.44 -8.95
CA THR A 251 24.32 -31.90 -9.14
C THR A 251 22.85 -32.22 -9.36
N ASP A 252 22.57 -33.34 -10.03
CA ASP A 252 21.18 -33.75 -10.29
C ASP A 252 20.39 -33.98 -8.98
N GLU A 253 21.04 -34.54 -7.95
CA GLU A 253 20.45 -34.68 -6.61
C GLU A 253 20.02 -33.34 -6.00
N LYS A 254 20.85 -32.30 -6.17
CA LYS A 254 20.55 -30.96 -5.68
C LYS A 254 19.40 -30.29 -6.42
N LYS A 255 19.29 -30.53 -7.74
CA LYS A 255 18.17 -30.08 -8.57
C LYS A 255 16.86 -30.69 -8.11
N GLU A 256 16.83 -32.02 -7.95
CA GLU A 256 15.67 -32.76 -7.46
C GLU A 256 15.26 -32.30 -6.05
N GLU A 257 16.21 -32.11 -5.13
CA GLU A 257 15.95 -31.57 -3.79
C GLU A 257 15.26 -30.21 -3.85
N ILE A 258 15.77 -29.27 -4.67
CA ILE A 258 15.21 -27.92 -4.81
C ILE A 258 13.82 -27.97 -5.45
N LEU A 259 13.63 -28.75 -6.52
CA LEU A 259 12.33 -28.86 -7.20
C LEU A 259 11.27 -29.50 -6.30
N SER A 260 11.62 -30.59 -5.61
CA SER A 260 10.72 -31.24 -4.66
C SER A 260 10.33 -30.29 -3.52
N LEU A 261 11.28 -29.49 -3.00
CA LEU A 261 10.99 -28.49 -1.98
C LEU A 261 10.02 -27.41 -2.50
N TYR A 262 10.13 -27.00 -3.77
CA TYR A 262 9.26 -26.00 -4.35
C TYR A 262 7.84 -26.53 -4.67
N GLU A 263 7.71 -27.79 -5.06
CA GLU A 263 6.42 -28.44 -5.30
C GLU A 263 5.57 -28.61 -4.04
N HIS A 264 6.21 -28.74 -2.87
CA HIS A 264 5.54 -28.91 -1.59
C HIS A 264 5.34 -27.61 -0.80
N LEU A 265 5.65 -26.44 -1.40
CA LEU A 265 5.44 -25.15 -0.75
C LEU A 265 3.95 -24.82 -0.59
N ASP A 266 3.53 -24.46 0.60
CA ASP A 266 2.23 -23.84 0.83
C ASP A 266 2.28 -22.38 0.33
N LEU A 267 1.63 -22.14 -0.82
CA LEU A 267 1.60 -20.83 -1.46
C LEU A 267 1.01 -19.74 -0.55
N ASP A 268 0.01 -20.09 0.27
CA ASP A 268 -0.67 -19.11 1.13
C ASP A 268 0.20 -18.70 2.34
N GLU A 269 0.97 -19.62 2.92
CA GLU A 269 1.92 -19.31 4.00
C GLU A 269 3.14 -18.55 3.46
N GLU A 270 3.66 -18.97 2.32
CA GLU A 270 4.81 -18.32 1.69
C GLU A 270 4.52 -16.89 1.23
N LEU A 271 3.31 -16.62 0.73
CA LEU A 271 2.87 -15.26 0.38
C LEU A 271 2.88 -14.32 1.59
N LYS A 272 2.50 -14.81 2.77
CA LYS A 272 2.52 -14.02 4.01
C LYS A 272 3.94 -13.75 4.49
N SER A 273 4.88 -14.64 4.19
CA SER A 273 6.29 -14.54 4.58
C SER A 273 7.18 -13.92 3.51
N MET A 274 6.66 -13.70 2.30
CA MET A 274 7.40 -13.17 1.16
C MET A 274 8.01 -11.82 1.51
N LYS A 275 9.28 -11.84 1.90
CA LYS A 275 10.11 -10.64 1.88
C LYS A 275 10.30 -10.27 0.42
N ILE A 276 9.65 -9.20 -0.01
CA ILE A 276 9.77 -8.63 -1.37
C ILE A 276 11.23 -8.14 -1.58
N GLY A 277 12.22 -9.01 -1.44
CA GLY A 277 13.62 -8.63 -1.47
C GLY A 277 14.61 -9.76 -1.61
N GLY A 278 14.17 -10.99 -1.50
CA GLY A 278 14.99 -12.10 -1.91
C GLY A 278 14.71 -12.43 -3.38
N MET A 279 15.45 -11.84 -4.31
CA MET A 279 15.38 -12.21 -5.72
C MET A 279 16.08 -13.55 -5.95
N GLY A 280 15.61 -14.61 -5.27
CA GLY A 280 16.12 -15.96 -5.47
C GLY A 280 15.22 -16.77 -6.42
N LEU A 281 15.73 -17.92 -6.86
CA LEU A 281 15.00 -18.92 -7.65
C LEU A 281 13.60 -19.21 -7.08
N LYS A 282 13.47 -19.33 -5.76
CA LYS A 282 12.20 -19.55 -5.07
C LYS A 282 11.16 -18.45 -5.38
N ASN A 283 11.55 -17.18 -5.39
CA ASN A 283 10.64 -16.08 -5.68
C ASN A 283 10.19 -16.07 -7.14
N VAL A 284 11.08 -16.44 -8.05
CA VAL A 284 10.73 -16.60 -9.47
C VAL A 284 9.70 -17.72 -9.63
N TYR A 285 9.94 -18.88 -9.00
CA TYR A 285 9.02 -20.01 -8.98
C TYR A 285 7.63 -19.63 -8.44
N LEU A 286 7.58 -19.04 -7.25
CA LEU A 286 6.32 -18.63 -6.61
C LEU A 286 5.54 -17.64 -7.49
N ARG A 287 6.22 -16.66 -8.08
CA ARG A 287 5.56 -15.69 -8.98
C ARG A 287 5.01 -16.32 -10.24
N LEU A 288 5.72 -17.27 -10.85
CA LEU A 288 5.23 -18.01 -12.00
C LEU A 288 4.02 -18.85 -11.64
N LYS A 289 4.07 -19.59 -10.52
CA LYS A 289 2.94 -20.39 -10.04
C LYS A 289 1.71 -19.55 -9.69
N LEU A 290 1.88 -18.37 -9.11
CA LEU A 290 0.79 -17.43 -8.81
C LEU A 290 0.10 -16.88 -10.07
N LEU A 291 0.88 -16.62 -11.13
CA LEU A 291 0.36 -16.00 -12.34
C LEU A 291 -0.21 -17.00 -13.35
N TYR A 292 0.38 -18.19 -13.42
CA TYR A 292 0.06 -19.18 -14.44
C TYR A 292 -0.46 -20.51 -13.88
N GLY A 293 -0.47 -20.68 -12.56
CA GLY A 293 -0.98 -21.89 -11.91
C GLY A 293 -0.22 -23.13 -12.36
N ASP A 294 -0.97 -24.15 -12.79
CA ASP A 294 -0.42 -25.42 -13.26
C ASP A 294 0.24 -25.35 -14.64
N ASP A 295 -0.01 -24.29 -15.41
CA ASP A 295 0.64 -24.07 -16.70
C ASP A 295 2.10 -23.58 -16.53
N ALA A 296 2.50 -23.17 -15.32
CA ALA A 296 3.87 -22.78 -15.02
C ALA A 296 4.76 -24.01 -14.83
N VAL A 297 5.70 -24.21 -15.76
CA VAL A 297 6.74 -25.23 -15.67
C VAL A 297 8.07 -24.57 -15.31
N PHE A 298 8.70 -25.04 -14.24
CA PHE A 298 9.99 -24.57 -13.77
C PHE A 298 10.97 -25.76 -13.70
N GLN A 299 12.10 -25.62 -14.40
CA GLN A 299 13.13 -26.65 -14.49
C GLN A 299 14.50 -26.05 -14.13
N ILE A 300 15.36 -26.84 -13.51
CA ILE A 300 16.72 -26.46 -13.13
C ILE A 300 17.74 -27.37 -13.76
#